data_c35a6bb1536f0495916f3232ec600ee6
#
_entry.id   c35a6bb1536f0495916f3232ec600ee6
#
_cell.length_a   1.000
_cell.length_b   1.000
_cell.length_c   1.000
_cell.angle_alpha   90.00
_cell.angle_beta   90.00
_cell.angle_gamma   90.00
#
_symmetry.space_group_name_H-M   'P 1'
#
loop_
_entity.id
_entity.type
_entity.pdbx_description
1 polymer ?
#
loop_
_entity_poly.entity_id
_entity_poly.type
_entity_poly.pdbx_seq_one_letter_code
_entity_poly.pdbx_strand_id
1 'polypeptide(L)'
;MQTVGPTDSSREASPDGEQKMAALGYVQEAWAEARMDGIDDDCMAMTCLFAAFAELVGVYGEEAAAKYADSLSKRIRGGEFTLDRAEQ
;
A
#
# COMPACT_ATOMS: atom_id res chain seq x y z
N MET A 1 -30.91 -10.71 0.68
CA MET A 1 -30.45 -11.04 0.91
C MET A 1 -29.87 -10.90 1.22
N GLN A 2 -29.80 -10.73 1.09
CA GLN A 2 -29.16 -10.92 1.28
C GLN A 2 -28.50 -10.61 1.41
N THR A 3 -28.54 -10.32 1.39
CA THR A 3 -27.86 -10.38 1.49
C THR A 3 -27.25 -10.16 1.70
N VAL A 4 -27.27 -9.84 1.65
CA VAL A 4 -26.56 -9.97 1.75
C VAL A 4 -25.91 -10.16 1.79
N GLY A 5 -26.24 -9.91 2.29
CA GLY A 5 -25.21 -10.81 2.24
C GLY A 5 -24.41 -10.95 1.04
N PRO A 6 -24.92 -10.82 0.03
CA PRO A 6 -24.15 -11.02 -1.16
C PRO A 6 -22.95 -10.16 -1.29
N THR A 7 -23.02 -8.98 -0.89
CA THR A 7 -21.89 -8.17 -0.87
C THR A 7 -20.81 -8.79 -0.13
N ASP A 8 -21.18 -9.41 0.94
CA ASP A 8 -20.21 -10.08 1.75
C ASP A 8 -19.57 -11.19 1.01
N SER A 9 -20.35 -11.94 0.27
CA SER A 9 -19.78 -13.04 -0.43
C SER A 9 -18.83 -12.59 -1.50
N SER A 10 -19.14 -11.51 -2.17
CA SER A 10 -18.23 -11.06 -3.17
C SER A 10 -16.94 -10.58 -2.57
N ARG A 11 -17.00 -9.95 -1.46
CA ARG A 11 -15.76 -9.56 -0.81
C ARG A 11 -14.95 -10.75 -0.42
N GLU A 12 -15.62 -11.81 -0.01
CA GLU A 12 -14.90 -12.99 0.38
C GLU A 12 -14.30 -13.69 -0.79
N ALA A 13 -14.89 -13.57 -1.93
CA ALA A 13 -14.37 -14.24 -3.07
C ALA A 13 -13.02 -13.71 -3.48
N SER A 14 -12.83 -12.41 -3.50
CA SER A 14 -11.53 -11.90 -3.85
C SER A 14 -11.29 -10.60 -3.14
N PRO A 15 -11.52 -10.62 -1.86
CA PRO A 15 -11.44 -9.37 -1.14
C PRO A 15 -10.05 -8.81 -1.13
N ASP A 16 -9.05 -9.66 -0.99
CA ASP A 16 -7.71 -9.16 -0.88
C ASP A 16 -7.25 -8.55 -2.18
N GLY A 17 -7.48 -9.22 -3.28
CA GLY A 17 -7.03 -8.70 -4.56
C GLY A 17 -7.75 -7.44 -4.96
N GLU A 18 -9.07 -7.45 -4.83
CA GLU A 18 -9.85 -6.29 -5.22
C GLU A 18 -9.60 -5.11 -4.32
N GLN A 19 -9.50 -5.36 -3.04
CA GLN A 19 -9.27 -4.30 -2.09
C GLN A 19 -7.89 -3.68 -2.28
N LYS A 20 -6.90 -4.52 -2.54
CA LYS A 20 -5.56 -3.99 -2.76
C LYS A 20 -5.48 -3.16 -4.02
N MET A 21 -6.17 -3.58 -5.07
CA MET A 21 -6.17 -2.80 -6.29
C MET A 21 -6.88 -1.47 -6.09
N ALA A 22 -7.96 -1.48 -5.34
CA ALA A 22 -8.66 -0.22 -5.06
C ALA A 22 -7.77 0.70 -4.23
N ALA A 23 -7.09 0.15 -3.24
CA ALA A 23 -6.19 0.94 -2.41
C ALA A 23 -5.06 1.53 -3.23
N LEU A 24 -4.51 0.74 -4.15
CA LEU A 24 -3.45 1.22 -5.03
C LEU A 24 -3.97 2.39 -5.86
N GLY A 25 -5.20 2.30 -6.32
CA GLY A 25 -5.79 3.40 -7.09
C GLY A 25 -5.83 4.69 -6.30
N TYR A 26 -6.19 4.61 -5.03
CA TYR A 26 -6.18 5.81 -4.19
C TYR A 26 -4.79 6.37 -4.03
N VAL A 27 -3.81 5.51 -3.84
CA VAL A 27 -2.43 5.96 -3.70
C VAL A 27 -1.97 6.63 -4.98
N GLN A 28 -2.31 6.04 -6.12
CA GLN A 28 -1.90 6.60 -7.40
C GLN A 28 -2.54 7.96 -7.65
N GLU A 29 -3.79 8.10 -7.27
CA GLU A 29 -4.48 9.40 -7.41
C GLU A 29 -3.85 10.45 -6.53
N ALA A 30 -3.57 10.09 -5.28
CA ALA A 30 -2.94 11.04 -4.37
C ALA A 30 -1.57 11.45 -4.88
N TRP A 31 -0.83 10.49 -5.42
CA TRP A 31 0.51 10.77 -5.94
C TRP A 31 0.44 11.72 -7.13
N ALA A 32 -0.52 11.48 -8.02
CA ALA A 32 -0.68 12.34 -9.18
C ALA A 32 -1.03 13.76 -8.75
N GLU A 33 -1.89 13.89 -7.77
CA GLU A 33 -2.24 15.23 -7.27
C GLU A 33 -1.06 15.91 -6.61
N ALA A 34 -0.27 15.13 -5.86
CA ALA A 34 0.91 15.69 -5.22
C ALA A 34 1.89 16.23 -6.27
N ARG A 35 2.05 15.51 -7.36
CA ARG A 35 2.92 15.99 -8.44
C ARG A 35 2.41 17.29 -9.03
N MET A 36 1.12 17.41 -9.21
CA MET A 36 0.54 18.62 -9.74
C MET A 36 0.77 19.79 -8.79
N ASP A 37 0.87 19.51 -7.52
CA ASP A 37 1.15 20.55 -6.53
C ASP A 37 2.62 20.80 -6.33
N GLY A 38 3.47 20.15 -7.11
CA GLY A 38 4.91 20.40 -7.02
C GLY A 38 5.65 19.63 -5.97
N ILE A 39 5.03 18.58 -5.42
CA ILE A 39 5.70 17.77 -4.41
C ILE A 39 6.56 16.74 -5.10
N ASP A 40 7.81 16.62 -4.68
CA ASP A 40 8.74 15.67 -5.27
C ASP A 40 8.32 14.23 -4.96
N ASP A 41 8.61 13.35 -5.90
CA ASP A 41 8.26 11.92 -5.74
C ASP A 41 8.88 11.32 -4.51
N ASP A 42 10.14 11.65 -4.20
CA ASP A 42 10.74 11.05 -3.03
C ASP A 42 10.19 11.63 -1.74
N CYS A 43 9.78 12.87 -1.73
CA CYS A 43 9.10 13.41 -0.57
C CYS A 43 7.79 12.68 -0.35
N MET A 44 7.05 12.44 -1.44
CA MET A 44 5.80 11.71 -1.36
C MET A 44 6.04 10.28 -0.87
N ALA A 45 7.07 9.63 -1.39
CA ALA A 45 7.38 8.26 -1.00
C ALA A 45 7.70 8.15 0.48
N MET A 46 8.55 9.05 0.98
CA MET A 46 8.91 9.01 2.38
C MET A 46 7.73 9.33 3.29
N THR A 47 6.87 10.24 2.85
CA THR A 47 5.69 10.60 3.61
C THR A 47 4.70 9.43 3.66
N CYS A 48 4.53 8.74 2.54
CA CYS A 48 3.68 7.56 2.49
C CYS A 48 4.21 6.46 3.40
N LEU A 49 5.51 6.28 3.42
CA LEU A 49 6.13 5.28 4.27
C LEU A 49 5.87 5.61 5.73
N PHE A 50 6.07 6.87 6.10
CA PHE A 50 5.82 7.29 7.47
C PHE A 50 4.35 7.05 7.84
N ALA A 51 3.43 7.48 6.98
CA ALA A 51 2.01 7.34 7.28
C ALA A 51 1.62 5.87 7.40
N ALA A 52 2.18 5.03 6.52
CA ALA A 52 1.86 3.61 6.55
C ALA A 52 2.35 2.97 7.85
N PHE A 53 3.58 3.27 8.26
CA PHE A 53 4.08 2.66 9.47
C PHE A 53 3.42 3.24 10.71
N ALA A 54 3.03 4.52 10.69
CA ALA A 54 2.28 5.07 11.81
C ALA A 54 0.98 4.31 11.99
N GLU A 55 0.33 3.98 10.89
CA GLU A 55 -0.90 3.22 10.96
C GLU A 55 -0.64 1.80 11.48
N LEU A 56 0.39 1.14 10.99
CA LEU A 56 0.70 -0.22 11.42
C LEU A 56 1.06 -0.26 12.90
N VAL A 57 1.80 0.72 13.37
CA VAL A 57 2.13 0.79 14.79
C VAL A 57 0.85 1.01 15.61
N GLY A 58 -0.04 1.85 15.12
CA GLY A 58 -1.29 2.09 15.82
C GLY A 58 -2.16 0.86 15.94
N VAL A 59 -2.15 0.01 14.91
CA VAL A 59 -3.00 -1.17 14.90
C VAL A 59 -2.34 -2.36 15.58
N TYR A 60 -1.06 -2.59 15.32
CA TYR A 60 -0.39 -3.83 15.73
C TYR A 60 0.68 -3.63 16.77
N GLY A 61 1.09 -2.40 17.06
CA GLY A 61 2.14 -2.12 18.02
C GLY A 61 3.51 -2.03 17.38
N GLU A 62 4.44 -1.51 18.13
CA GLU A 62 5.78 -1.23 17.64
C GLU A 62 6.54 -2.49 17.27
N GLU A 63 6.41 -3.52 18.09
CA GLU A 63 7.19 -4.72 17.85
C GLU A 63 6.77 -5.43 16.56
N ALA A 64 5.47 -5.56 16.35
CA ALA A 64 4.98 -6.21 15.14
C ALA A 64 5.32 -5.40 13.91
N ALA A 65 5.20 -4.08 14.00
CA ALA A 65 5.54 -3.23 12.87
C ALA A 65 7.04 -3.31 12.56
N ALA A 66 7.86 -3.39 13.59
CA ALA A 66 9.31 -3.50 13.39
C ALA A 66 9.66 -4.82 12.72
N LYS A 67 9.02 -5.91 13.13
CA LYS A 67 9.27 -7.19 12.49
C LYS A 67 8.88 -7.18 11.03
N TYR A 68 7.76 -6.53 10.74
CA TYR A 68 7.34 -6.42 9.36
C TYR A 68 8.37 -5.62 8.56
N ALA A 69 8.87 -4.53 9.13
CA ALA A 69 9.88 -3.73 8.45
C ALA A 69 11.15 -4.54 8.18
N ASP A 70 11.54 -5.39 9.13
CA ASP A 70 12.69 -6.25 8.93
C ASP A 70 12.50 -7.17 7.74
N SER A 71 11.29 -7.66 7.55
CA SER A 71 11.03 -8.55 6.44
C SER A 71 11.11 -7.83 5.10
N LEU A 72 10.89 -6.52 5.10
CA LEU A 72 10.91 -5.77 3.87
C LEU A 72 12.31 -5.66 3.26
N SER A 73 13.33 -5.65 4.08
CA SER A 73 14.67 -5.51 3.54
C SER A 73 15.02 -6.67 2.60
N LYS A 74 14.64 -7.89 2.96
CA LYS A 74 14.87 -9.03 2.09
C LYS A 74 14.06 -8.92 0.81
N ARG A 75 12.84 -8.48 0.91
CA ARG A 75 11.96 -8.37 -0.26
C ARG A 75 12.48 -7.30 -1.21
N ILE A 76 13.00 -6.21 -0.65
CA ILE A 76 13.58 -5.16 -1.48
C ILE A 76 14.79 -5.69 -2.23
N ARG A 77 15.69 -6.38 -1.52
CA ARG A 77 16.88 -6.93 -2.16
C ARG A 77 16.55 -7.99 -3.17
N GLY A 78 15.48 -8.71 -2.94
CA GLY A 78 15.04 -9.74 -3.88
C GLY A 78 14.34 -9.20 -5.11
N GLY A 79 14.18 -7.90 -5.20
CA GLY A 79 13.59 -7.30 -6.40
C GLY A 79 12.09 -7.24 -6.41
N GLU A 80 11.46 -7.55 -5.29
CA GLU A 80 9.99 -7.59 -5.26
C GLU A 80 9.38 -6.24 -5.61
N PHE A 81 10.07 -5.16 -5.26
CA PHE A 81 9.54 -3.81 -5.51
C PHE A 81 10.17 -3.14 -6.72
N THR A 82 10.96 -3.89 -7.47
CA THR A 82 11.62 -3.33 -8.64
C THR A 82 10.69 -3.44 -9.83
N LEU A 83 10.22 -2.30 -10.31
CA LEU A 83 9.34 -2.28 -11.44
C LEU A 83 10.14 -2.12 -12.71
N ASP A 84 9.69 -2.80 -13.75
CA ASP A 84 10.35 -2.70 -15.03
C ASP A 84 9.97 -1.38 -15.66
N ARG A 85 10.93 -0.52 -15.86
CA ARG A 85 10.69 0.76 -16.46
C ARG A 85 11.29 0.78 -17.83
N ALA A 86 10.48 0.89 -18.80
CA ALA A 86 10.92 0.78 -20.17
C ALA A 86 12.00 1.77 -20.52
N GLU A 87 11.98 2.89 -19.92
CA GLU A 87 12.96 3.89 -20.23
C GLU A 87 14.31 3.60 -19.61
N GLN A 88 14.37 2.60 -18.79
CA GLN A 88 15.64 2.24 -18.23
C GLN A 88 16.51 1.58 -19.28
#